data_a7c8b56c78b4d7068f065d16a3033865
#
_entry.id   a7c8b56c78b4d7068f065d16a3033865
#
_cell.length_a   1.000
_cell.length_b   1.000
_cell.length_c   1.000
_cell.angle_alpha   90.00
_cell.angle_beta   90.00
_cell.angle_gamma   90.00
#
_symmetry.space_group_name_H-M   'P 1'
#
loop_
_entity.id
_entity.type
_entity.pdbx_description
1 polymer ?
#
loop_
_entity_poly.entity_id
_entity_poly.type
_entity_poly.pdbx_seq_one_letter_code
_entity_poly.pdbx_strand_id
1 'polypeptide(L)'
;MLLPLALADGESHVTIRGGTHVPFSPPFPYIHHVYLPTLWRMGVRAQVELQRYGWYPAGGGEITLSIQSNGGTLRPITLTERGPLRQVRGTAAVSNLPSHIAQRMANR
;
A
#
# COMPACT_ATOMS: atom_id res chain seq x y z
N MET A 1 9.23 9.98 1.80
CA MET A 1 9.52 9.57 3.19
C MET A 1 10.01 8.13 3.30
N LEU A 2 9.38 7.11 2.67
CA LEU A 2 9.79 5.69 2.81
C LEU A 2 11.22 5.43 2.35
N LEU A 3 11.61 5.86 1.15
CA LEU A 3 12.95 5.61 0.62
C LEU A 3 14.07 6.25 1.46
N PRO A 4 14.00 7.52 1.85
CA PRO A 4 15.01 8.08 2.75
C PRO A 4 15.18 7.31 4.05
N LEU A 5 14.08 6.86 4.67
CA LEU A 5 14.14 6.06 5.90
C LEU A 5 14.70 4.65 5.66
N ALA A 6 14.40 4.03 4.52
CA ALA A 6 14.97 2.73 4.18
C ALA A 6 16.48 2.78 3.91
N LEU A 7 16.99 3.93 3.49
CA LEU A 7 18.41 4.16 3.22
C LEU A 7 19.18 4.75 4.43
N ALA A 8 18.45 5.20 5.45
CA ALA A 8 19.03 5.67 6.71
C ALA A 8 19.48 4.50 7.58
N ASP A 9 20.30 4.79 8.58
CA ASP A 9 20.70 3.81 9.57
C ASP A 9 19.57 3.53 10.56
N GLY A 10 19.42 2.27 10.95
CA GLY A 10 18.47 1.81 11.97
C GLY A 10 17.07 1.52 11.45
N GLU A 11 16.21 1.10 12.36
CA GLU A 11 14.82 0.81 12.12
C GLU A 11 13.95 2.05 12.34
N SER A 12 12.90 2.19 11.53
CA SER A 12 11.96 3.31 11.63
C SER A 12 10.52 2.80 11.73
N HIS A 13 9.76 3.38 12.67
CA HIS A 13 8.33 3.17 12.81
C HIS A 13 7.61 4.50 12.59
N VAL A 14 6.66 4.51 11.66
CA VAL A 14 5.95 5.74 11.27
C VAL A 14 4.45 5.48 11.29
N THR A 15 3.71 6.34 11.98
CA THR A 15 2.25 6.39 11.92
C THR A 15 1.82 7.57 11.06
N ILE A 16 1.00 7.31 10.04
CA ILE A 16 0.49 8.32 9.13
C ILE A 16 -1.03 8.39 9.29
N ARG A 17 -1.55 9.59 9.55
CA ARG A 17 -2.99 9.85 9.64
C ARG A 17 -3.44 10.71 8.48
N GLY A 18 -4.54 10.30 7.83
CA GLY A 18 -5.08 11.02 6.66
C GLY A 18 -5.99 10.17 5.80
N GLY A 19 -6.04 10.48 4.50
CA GLY A 19 -6.75 9.67 3.52
C GLY A 19 -5.96 8.42 3.16
N THR A 20 -6.60 7.25 3.14
CA THR A 20 -5.99 5.98 2.71
C THR A 20 -6.52 5.52 1.35
N HIS A 21 -7.70 6.04 0.95
CA HIS A 21 -8.38 5.76 -0.30
C HIS A 21 -8.97 7.07 -0.83
N VAL A 22 -8.16 7.85 -1.50
CA VAL A 22 -8.51 9.17 -2.00
C VAL A 22 -8.12 9.33 -3.47
N PRO A 23 -8.84 10.16 -4.24
CA PRO A 23 -8.46 10.47 -5.61
C PRO A 23 -7.06 11.07 -5.70
N PHE A 24 -6.41 10.88 -6.85
CA PHE A 24 -5.11 11.46 -7.21
C PHE A 24 -3.93 11.05 -6.31
N SER A 25 -4.08 10.01 -5.49
CA SER A 25 -2.97 9.42 -4.74
C SER A 25 -3.04 7.89 -4.77
N PRO A 26 -1.90 7.20 -4.63
CA PRO A 26 -1.89 5.75 -4.54
C PRO A 26 -2.70 5.28 -3.31
N PRO A 27 -3.75 4.47 -3.49
CA PRO A 27 -4.51 3.94 -2.35
C PRO A 27 -3.70 2.90 -1.59
N PHE A 28 -4.08 2.64 -0.33
CA PHE A 28 -3.41 1.65 0.51
C PHE A 28 -3.18 0.28 -0.17
N PRO A 29 -4.17 -0.32 -0.90
CA PRO A 29 -3.94 -1.61 -1.56
C PRO A 29 -2.82 -1.57 -2.60
N TYR A 30 -2.64 -0.45 -3.32
CA TYR A 30 -1.53 -0.31 -4.25
C TYR A 30 -0.18 -0.32 -3.51
N ILE A 31 -0.08 0.42 -2.41
CA ILE A 31 1.14 0.46 -1.60
C ILE A 31 1.47 -0.95 -1.08
N HIS A 32 0.46 -1.65 -0.52
CA HIS A 32 0.63 -2.95 0.11
C HIS A 32 0.92 -4.07 -0.90
N HIS A 33 0.19 -4.12 -2.04
CA HIS A 33 0.27 -5.26 -2.97
C HIS A 33 1.19 -5.05 -4.17
N VAL A 34 1.56 -3.80 -4.49
CA VAL A 34 2.37 -3.49 -5.67
C VAL A 34 3.68 -2.80 -5.29
N TYR A 35 3.58 -1.66 -4.63
CA TYR A 35 4.75 -0.80 -4.37
C TYR A 35 5.75 -1.45 -3.42
N LEU A 36 5.33 -1.88 -2.23
CA LEU A 36 6.23 -2.52 -1.27
C LEU A 36 6.81 -3.85 -1.76
N PRO A 37 6.05 -4.78 -2.38
CA PRO A 37 6.64 -5.98 -2.96
C PRO A 37 7.67 -5.68 -4.07
N THR A 38 7.47 -4.61 -4.84
CA THR A 38 8.44 -4.18 -5.85
C THR A 38 9.72 -3.67 -5.19
N LEU A 39 9.60 -2.81 -4.20
CA LEU A 39 10.75 -2.30 -3.43
C LEU A 39 11.49 -3.42 -2.68
N TRP A 40 10.76 -4.44 -2.25
CA TRP A 40 11.36 -5.60 -1.58
C TRP A 40 12.34 -6.35 -2.49
N ARG A 41 12.00 -6.46 -3.78
CA ARG A 41 12.90 -7.02 -4.79
C ARG A 41 14.16 -6.16 -4.99
N MET A 42 14.07 -4.87 -4.71
CA MET A 42 15.20 -3.93 -4.74
C MET A 42 16.00 -3.90 -3.42
N GLY A 43 15.61 -4.70 -2.42
CA GLY A 43 16.30 -4.80 -1.14
C GLY A 43 15.71 -3.97 0.00
N VAL A 44 14.65 -3.19 -0.24
CA VAL A 44 13.96 -2.45 0.83
C VAL A 44 13.11 -3.41 1.66
N ARG A 45 13.27 -3.36 2.97
CA ARG A 45 12.47 -4.13 3.94
C ARG A 45 11.50 -3.17 4.64
N ALA A 46 10.26 -3.15 4.19
CA ALA A 46 9.21 -2.35 4.79
C ALA A 46 7.89 -3.10 4.82
N GLN A 47 7.10 -2.85 5.85
CA GLN A 47 5.76 -3.40 6.03
C GLN A 47 4.80 -2.24 6.31
N VAL A 48 3.58 -2.34 5.80
CA VAL A 48 2.54 -1.37 6.03
C VAL A 48 1.27 -2.08 6.52
N GLU A 49 0.62 -1.51 7.52
CA GLU A 49 -0.63 -2.01 8.07
C GLU A 49 -1.68 -0.90 8.04
N LEU A 50 -2.89 -1.27 7.66
CA LEU A 50 -4.05 -0.38 7.69
C LEU A 50 -4.74 -0.51 9.05
N GLN A 51 -4.62 0.48 9.89
CA GLN A 51 -5.27 0.54 11.20
C GLN A 51 -6.71 1.03 11.08
N ARG A 52 -6.95 2.00 10.19
CA ARG A 52 -8.27 2.56 9.95
C ARG A 52 -8.39 3.11 8.54
N TYR A 53 -9.53 2.86 7.90
CA TYR A 53 -9.85 3.42 6.59
C TYR A 53 -10.06 4.93 6.69
N GLY A 54 -9.56 5.64 5.68
CA GLY A 54 -9.82 7.07 5.49
C GLY A 54 -10.25 7.32 4.05
N TRP A 55 -11.55 7.61 3.88
CA TRP A 55 -12.16 7.85 2.58
C TRP A 55 -12.28 9.35 2.30
N TYR A 56 -12.17 9.72 1.04
CA TYR A 56 -12.48 11.08 0.60
C TYR A 56 -14.00 11.36 0.77
N PRO A 57 -14.40 12.58 1.20
CA PRO A 57 -13.58 13.72 1.63
C PRO A 57 -13.19 13.71 3.12
N ALA A 58 -13.78 12.84 3.94
CA ALA A 58 -13.64 12.88 5.39
C ALA A 58 -12.22 12.56 5.89
N GLY A 59 -11.49 11.69 5.19
CA GLY A 59 -10.17 11.26 5.64
C GLY A 59 -10.23 10.43 6.93
N GLY A 60 -9.42 10.79 7.93
CA GLY A 60 -9.43 10.16 9.25
C GLY A 60 -8.89 8.75 9.31
N GLY A 61 -8.27 8.26 8.25
CA GLY A 61 -7.60 6.98 8.21
C GLY A 61 -6.27 6.99 8.94
N GLU A 62 -5.74 5.80 9.18
CA GLU A 62 -4.45 5.61 9.83
C GLU A 62 -3.74 4.38 9.27
N ILE A 63 -2.47 4.52 8.94
CA ILE A 63 -1.58 3.44 8.57
C ILE A 63 -0.32 3.48 9.44
N THR A 64 0.22 2.32 9.74
CA THR A 64 1.53 2.17 10.37
C THR A 64 2.51 1.59 9.36
N LEU A 65 3.74 2.08 9.38
CA LEU A 65 4.81 1.68 8.50
C LEU A 65 6.04 1.34 9.33
N SER A 66 6.53 0.11 9.19
CA SER A 66 7.79 -0.35 9.79
C SER A 66 8.80 -0.51 8.67
N ILE A 67 9.97 0.11 8.83
CA ILE A 67 11.03 0.14 7.81
C ILE A 67 12.31 -0.32 8.47
N GLN A 68 12.95 -1.32 7.89
CA GLN A 68 14.30 -1.76 8.30
C GLN A 68 15.33 -1.16 7.35
N SER A 69 16.42 -0.66 7.90
CA SER A 69 17.56 -0.22 7.10
C SER A 69 18.09 -1.36 6.23
N ASN A 70 18.45 -1.05 5.02
CA ASN A 70 19.08 -1.99 4.10
C ASN A 70 20.59 -1.71 3.89
N GLY A 71 21.21 -0.92 4.77
CA GLY A 71 22.61 -0.52 4.67
C GLY A 71 22.86 0.49 3.54
N GLY A 72 21.85 1.25 3.13
CA GLY A 72 21.99 2.31 2.13
C GLY A 72 22.08 1.83 0.68
N THR A 73 21.86 0.53 0.39
CA THR A 73 22.05 -0.03 -0.95
C THR A 73 20.77 -0.51 -1.58
N LEU A 74 20.45 -0.03 -2.77
CA LEU A 74 19.35 -0.53 -3.60
C LEU A 74 19.90 -1.39 -4.74
N ARG A 75 19.19 -2.47 -5.06
CA ARG A 75 19.49 -3.34 -6.20
C ARG A 75 18.59 -2.98 -7.38
N PRO A 76 19.10 -2.84 -8.59
CA PRO A 76 18.28 -2.66 -9.76
C PRO A 76 17.43 -3.91 -10.03
N ILE A 77 16.23 -3.71 -10.57
CA ILE A 77 15.36 -4.78 -11.03
C ILE A 77 14.98 -4.55 -12.49
N THR A 78 14.78 -5.64 -13.22
CA THR A 78 14.31 -5.62 -14.61
C THR A 78 12.93 -6.27 -14.67
N LEU A 79 11.95 -5.55 -15.21
CA LEU A 79 10.55 -5.96 -15.34
C LEU A 79 10.09 -5.75 -16.78
N THR A 80 10.58 -6.57 -17.70
CA THR A 80 10.29 -6.46 -19.14
C THR A 80 9.10 -7.30 -19.58
N GLU A 81 8.77 -8.36 -18.83
CA GLU A 81 7.72 -9.29 -19.19
C GLU A 81 6.74 -9.47 -18.04
N ARG A 82 5.45 -9.34 -18.36
CA ARG A 82 4.38 -9.57 -17.40
C ARG A 82 4.09 -11.07 -17.17
N GLY A 83 4.29 -11.88 -18.18
CA GLY A 83 3.82 -13.25 -18.23
C GLY A 83 2.29 -13.37 -18.45
N PRO A 84 1.75 -14.61 -18.43
CA PRO A 84 0.33 -14.83 -18.65
C PRO A 84 -0.52 -14.31 -17.48
N LEU A 85 -1.66 -13.70 -17.80
CA LEU A 85 -2.66 -13.32 -16.81
C LEU A 85 -3.37 -14.57 -16.31
N ARG A 86 -3.18 -14.94 -15.05
CA ARG A 86 -3.77 -16.15 -14.46
C ARG A 86 -5.02 -15.85 -13.62
N GLN A 87 -5.06 -14.68 -13.00
CA GLN A 87 -6.15 -14.33 -12.09
C GLN A 87 -6.29 -12.81 -11.97
N VAL A 88 -7.53 -12.37 -11.84
CA VAL A 88 -7.88 -11.00 -11.41
C VAL A 88 -8.61 -11.11 -10.09
N ARG A 89 -8.20 -10.30 -9.11
CA ARG A 89 -8.86 -10.19 -7.81
C ARG A 89 -9.24 -8.74 -7.58
N GLY A 90 -10.41 -8.53 -7.01
CA GLY A 90 -10.91 -7.21 -6.63
C GLY A 90 -11.54 -7.24 -5.25
N THR A 91 -11.59 -6.08 -4.61
CA THR A 91 -12.28 -5.90 -3.34
C THR A 91 -13.31 -4.78 -3.52
N ALA A 92 -14.57 -5.10 -3.30
CA ALA A 92 -15.63 -4.10 -3.21
C ALA A 92 -15.78 -3.68 -1.76
N ALA A 93 -15.62 -2.41 -1.47
CA ALA A 93 -15.70 -1.87 -0.11
C ALA A 93 -16.60 -0.64 -0.06
N VAL A 94 -17.35 -0.52 1.03
CA VAL A 94 -18.20 0.63 1.31
C VAL A 94 -18.00 1.05 2.77
N SER A 95 -18.23 2.32 3.04
CA SER A 95 -18.20 2.88 4.40
C SER A 95 -19.49 3.66 4.65
N ASN A 96 -20.13 3.42 5.78
CA ASN A 96 -21.41 4.03 6.16
C ASN A 96 -22.54 3.83 5.14
N LEU A 97 -22.49 2.74 4.38
CA LEU A 97 -23.53 2.33 3.43
C LEU A 97 -23.97 0.90 3.70
N PRO A 98 -25.21 0.52 3.34
CA PRO A 98 -25.69 -0.86 3.48
C PRO A 98 -24.80 -1.87 2.74
N SER A 99 -24.55 -3.03 3.34
CA SER A 99 -23.65 -4.07 2.82
C SER A 99 -24.04 -4.59 1.43
N HIS A 100 -25.32 -4.58 1.08
CA HIS A 100 -25.78 -5.02 -0.24
C HIS A 100 -25.20 -4.18 -1.40
N ILE A 101 -24.74 -2.96 -1.12
CA ILE A 101 -24.09 -2.11 -2.14
C ILE A 101 -22.73 -2.70 -2.53
N ALA A 102 -21.93 -3.12 -1.54
CA ALA A 102 -20.66 -3.80 -1.80
C ALA A 102 -20.88 -5.13 -2.54
N GLN A 103 -21.90 -5.90 -2.16
CA GLN A 103 -22.26 -7.14 -2.85
C GLN A 103 -22.64 -6.91 -4.32
N ARG A 104 -23.45 -5.89 -4.61
CA ARG A 104 -23.79 -5.52 -5.99
C ARG A 104 -22.58 -5.10 -6.81
N MET A 105 -21.62 -4.41 -6.20
CA MET A 105 -20.35 -4.02 -6.87
C MET A 105 -19.48 -5.24 -7.18
N ALA A 106 -19.42 -6.20 -6.27
CA ALA A 106 -18.62 -7.43 -6.44
C ALA A 106 -19.20 -8.40 -7.49
N ASN A 107 -20.52 -8.35 -7.73
CA ASN A 107 -21.23 -9.25 -8.65
C ASN A 107 -21.28 -8.70 -10.10
N ARG A 108 -20.63 -7.60 -10.40
CA ARG A 108 -20.52 -7.01 -11.75
C ARG A 108 -19.16 -7.24 -12.36
#